data_cd7b431c2c91eb7b1bc0a4133d8ecba6
#
_entry.id   cd7b431c2c91eb7b1bc0a4133d8ecba6
#
_cell.length_a   1.000
_cell.length_b   1.000
_cell.length_c   1.000
_cell.angle_alpha   90.00
_cell.angle_beta   90.00
_cell.angle_gamma   90.00
#
_symmetry.space_group_name_H-M   'P 1'
#
loop_
_entity.id
_entity.type
_entity.pdbx_description
1 polymer ?
#
loop_
_entity_poly.entity_id
_entity_poly.type
_entity_poly.pdbx_seq_one_letter_code
_entity_poly.pdbx_strand_id
1 'polypeptide(L)'
;MNQEVAQSPKETWGSVALVTCTEALGFDYDMQLLLEAVTAQGLLVDEVSWDDETIDWSSFDLVVIRSTWDYHRRYEQFMKWVSDVSSVTTLRNAQEVIRWNTDKHYLSEIEKSGLPVVPTAFANSTTDNWLAELERLILLGDVVVKPTISAGSNDTERHSSIESASVHISSLLNAGRAVMLQPYLIGIESED
;
A
#
# COMPACT_ATOMS: atom_id res chain seq x y z
N MET A 1 -47.38 -8.68 35.80
CA MET A 1 -46.82 -7.32 35.56
C MET A 1 -45.51 -7.54 34.79
N ASN A 2 -45.61 -7.53 33.47
CA ASN A 2 -44.44 -7.67 32.61
C ASN A 2 -43.80 -6.27 32.48
N GLN A 3 -42.60 -6.09 32.96
CA GLN A 3 -41.80 -4.91 32.69
C GLN A 3 -41.23 -5.06 31.25
N GLU A 4 -41.77 -4.29 30.32
CA GLU A 4 -41.12 -4.02 29.06
C GLU A 4 -39.79 -3.32 29.33
N VAL A 5 -38.68 -4.01 29.06
CA VAL A 5 -37.36 -3.38 29.02
C VAL A 5 -37.35 -2.45 27.81
N ALA A 6 -37.45 -1.17 28.06
CA ALA A 6 -37.29 -0.15 27.04
C ALA A 6 -35.90 -0.35 26.38
N GLN A 7 -35.89 -0.79 25.13
CA GLN A 7 -34.66 -0.76 24.31
C GLN A 7 -34.27 0.70 24.12
N SER A 8 -33.08 1.04 24.60
CA SER A 8 -32.45 2.32 24.29
C SER A 8 -32.47 2.54 22.78
N PRO A 9 -32.70 3.80 22.31
CA PRO A 9 -32.62 4.08 20.88
C PRO A 9 -31.25 3.63 20.38
N LYS A 10 -31.22 2.78 19.33
CA LYS A 10 -30.00 2.48 18.58
C LYS A 10 -29.50 3.85 18.12
N GLU A 11 -28.40 4.31 18.70
CA GLU A 11 -27.64 5.41 18.14
C GLU A 11 -27.42 5.07 16.66
N THR A 12 -27.77 5.98 15.78
CA THR A 12 -27.49 5.87 14.35
C THR A 12 -25.97 5.98 14.22
N TRP A 13 -25.32 4.85 14.17
CA TRP A 13 -23.89 4.75 13.99
C TRP A 13 -23.52 5.33 12.61
N GLY A 14 -22.43 5.99 12.55
CA GLY A 14 -21.89 6.82 11.51
C GLY A 14 -21.84 6.23 10.12
N SER A 15 -21.41 7.07 9.20
CA SER A 15 -21.16 6.75 7.79
C SER A 15 -19.71 6.37 7.58
N VAL A 16 -19.49 5.31 6.79
CA VAL A 16 -18.16 4.74 6.50
C VAL A 16 -17.92 4.76 5.01
N ALA A 17 -16.78 5.29 4.57
CA ALA A 17 -16.28 5.11 3.22
C ALA A 17 -15.24 3.98 3.20
N LEU A 18 -15.46 2.95 2.37
CA LEU A 18 -14.44 1.96 2.01
C LEU A 18 -13.79 2.42 0.70
N VAL A 19 -12.53 2.85 0.80
CA VAL A 19 -11.88 3.56 -0.30
C VAL A 19 -11.13 2.61 -1.22
N THR A 20 -11.47 2.70 -2.48
CA THR A 20 -10.83 2.00 -3.61
C THR A 20 -10.21 3.00 -4.59
N CYS A 21 -9.82 2.57 -5.78
CA CYS A 21 -9.54 3.41 -6.93
C CYS A 21 -10.49 3.07 -8.09
N THR A 22 -10.66 3.98 -9.03
CA THR A 22 -11.56 3.78 -10.17
C THR A 22 -11.28 2.48 -10.93
N GLU A 23 -10.00 2.11 -11.09
CA GLU A 23 -9.60 0.87 -11.78
C GLU A 23 -9.94 -0.41 -10.99
N ALA A 24 -10.10 -0.31 -9.67
CA ALA A 24 -10.37 -1.46 -8.78
C ALA A 24 -11.86 -1.64 -8.45
N LEU A 25 -12.72 -0.69 -8.85
CA LEU A 25 -14.16 -0.81 -8.64
C LEU A 25 -14.72 -2.12 -9.22
N GLY A 26 -15.30 -2.95 -8.35
CA GLY A 26 -15.85 -4.25 -8.71
C GLY A 26 -14.79 -5.37 -8.93
N PHE A 27 -13.51 -5.10 -8.72
CA PHE A 27 -12.43 -6.10 -8.83
C PHE A 27 -11.83 -6.54 -7.49
N ASP A 28 -12.17 -5.86 -6.40
CA ASP A 28 -11.84 -6.34 -5.04
C ASP A 28 -12.92 -7.34 -4.61
N TYR A 29 -12.64 -8.64 -4.75
CA TYR A 29 -13.60 -9.73 -4.46
C TYR A 29 -14.07 -9.75 -3.00
N ASP A 30 -13.31 -9.18 -2.07
CA ASP A 30 -13.68 -9.11 -0.67
C ASP A 30 -14.53 -7.89 -0.35
N MET A 31 -14.62 -6.90 -1.24
CA MET A 31 -15.31 -5.63 -0.99
C MET A 31 -16.79 -5.85 -0.70
N GLN A 32 -17.47 -6.69 -1.46
CA GLN A 32 -18.89 -6.99 -1.25
C GLN A 32 -19.15 -7.60 0.14
N LEU A 33 -18.31 -8.56 0.56
CA LEU A 33 -18.42 -9.17 1.87
C LEU A 33 -18.19 -8.15 3.00
N LEU A 34 -17.26 -7.22 2.79
CA LEU A 34 -16.96 -6.17 3.74
C LEU A 34 -18.12 -5.15 3.86
N LEU A 35 -18.70 -4.73 2.74
CA LEU A 35 -19.90 -3.88 2.70
C LEU A 35 -21.06 -4.51 3.47
N GLU A 36 -21.34 -5.79 3.22
CA GLU A 36 -22.38 -6.55 3.93
C GLU A 36 -22.11 -6.65 5.42
N ALA A 37 -20.86 -6.94 5.80
CA ALA A 37 -20.46 -7.06 7.20
C ALA A 37 -20.58 -5.74 7.97
N VAL A 38 -20.19 -4.62 7.35
CA VAL A 38 -20.30 -3.28 7.93
C VAL A 38 -21.77 -2.86 8.05
N THR A 39 -22.57 -3.09 7.02
CA THR A 39 -24.01 -2.84 7.03
C THR A 39 -24.73 -3.64 8.12
N ALA A 40 -24.33 -4.89 8.34
CA ALA A 40 -24.89 -5.75 9.39
C ALA A 40 -24.64 -5.21 10.81
N GLN A 41 -23.63 -4.36 11.00
CA GLN A 41 -23.39 -3.65 12.25
C GLN A 41 -24.26 -2.39 12.42
N GLY A 42 -25.11 -2.07 11.44
CA GLY A 42 -26.01 -0.91 11.46
C GLY A 42 -25.33 0.39 11.00
N LEU A 43 -24.20 0.30 10.30
CA LEU A 43 -23.50 1.44 9.73
C LEU A 43 -24.00 1.70 8.30
N LEU A 44 -23.99 2.95 7.87
CA LEU A 44 -24.07 3.31 6.46
C LEU A 44 -22.69 3.14 5.85
N VAL A 45 -22.58 2.47 4.72
CA VAL A 45 -21.27 2.22 4.10
C VAL A 45 -21.35 2.35 2.58
N ASP A 46 -20.38 3.05 2.02
CA ASP A 46 -20.23 3.24 0.59
C ASP A 46 -18.83 2.81 0.14
N GLU A 47 -18.74 2.13 -1.02
CA GLU A 47 -17.51 1.97 -1.76
C GLU A 47 -17.28 3.21 -2.61
N VAL A 48 -16.18 3.92 -2.40
CA VAL A 48 -15.87 5.17 -3.10
C VAL A 48 -14.45 5.18 -3.62
N SER A 49 -14.23 5.82 -4.76
CA SER A 49 -12.87 5.98 -5.31
C SER A 49 -12.18 7.20 -4.72
N TRP A 50 -10.90 7.05 -4.36
CA TRP A 50 -10.10 8.14 -3.78
C TRP A 50 -9.90 9.32 -4.75
N ASP A 51 -9.98 9.07 -6.03
CA ASP A 51 -9.79 10.05 -7.11
C ASP A 51 -11.10 10.57 -7.71
N ASP A 52 -12.24 10.31 -7.08
CA ASP A 52 -13.50 10.92 -7.43
C ASP A 52 -13.63 12.29 -6.74
N GLU A 53 -13.47 13.35 -7.52
CA GLU A 53 -13.51 14.74 -7.05
C GLU A 53 -14.91 15.19 -6.58
N THR A 54 -15.94 14.39 -6.84
CA THR A 54 -17.33 14.71 -6.42
C THR A 54 -17.64 14.30 -4.99
N ILE A 55 -16.77 13.53 -4.35
CA ILE A 55 -16.97 13.01 -3.00
C ILE A 55 -16.72 14.09 -1.95
N ASP A 56 -17.72 14.35 -1.13
CA ASP A 56 -17.56 15.14 0.10
C ASP A 56 -17.08 14.24 1.25
N TRP A 57 -15.78 14.19 1.45
CA TRP A 57 -15.16 13.37 2.50
C TRP A 57 -15.56 13.75 3.91
N SER A 58 -16.00 15.00 4.14
CA SER A 58 -16.49 15.44 5.45
C SER A 58 -17.84 14.85 5.84
N SER A 59 -18.56 14.25 4.88
CA SER A 59 -19.83 13.58 5.13
C SER A 59 -19.69 12.19 5.77
N PHE A 60 -18.47 11.65 5.81
CA PHE A 60 -18.17 10.36 6.43
C PHE A 60 -17.55 10.53 7.82
N ASP A 61 -18.01 9.71 8.78
CA ASP A 61 -17.42 9.66 10.13
C ASP A 61 -16.12 8.85 10.15
N LEU A 62 -15.99 7.92 9.21
CA LEU A 62 -14.83 7.06 9.08
C LEU A 62 -14.52 6.77 7.59
N VAL A 63 -13.27 6.98 7.23
CA VAL A 63 -12.74 6.64 5.90
C VAL A 63 -11.69 5.53 6.07
N VAL A 64 -11.86 4.41 5.38
CA VAL A 64 -10.97 3.25 5.46
C VAL A 64 -10.33 2.99 4.10
N ILE A 65 -9.02 3.13 3.99
CA ILE A 65 -8.29 2.80 2.77
C ILE A 65 -8.27 1.28 2.61
N ARG A 66 -8.75 0.79 1.47
CA ARG A 66 -8.86 -0.63 1.16
C ARG A 66 -8.10 -1.01 -0.12
N SER A 67 -8.57 -0.61 -1.29
CA SER A 67 -8.09 -1.12 -2.60
C SER A 67 -7.60 0.00 -3.52
N THR A 68 -6.83 0.93 -2.98
CA THR A 68 -6.24 2.04 -3.75
C THR A 68 -5.00 1.59 -4.51
N TRP A 69 -5.12 0.53 -5.35
CA TRP A 69 -3.97 -0.18 -5.94
C TRP A 69 -3.14 0.65 -6.92
N ASP A 70 -3.71 1.74 -7.44
CA ASP A 70 -3.08 2.65 -8.39
C ASP A 70 -2.25 3.77 -7.75
N TYR A 71 -2.23 3.89 -6.41
CA TYR A 71 -1.60 5.00 -5.68
C TYR A 71 -0.16 5.26 -6.12
N HIS A 72 0.58 4.23 -6.49
CA HIS A 72 1.99 4.34 -6.87
C HIS A 72 2.21 5.05 -8.20
N ARG A 73 1.19 5.13 -9.08
CA ARG A 73 1.25 5.83 -10.36
C ARG A 73 1.01 7.34 -10.20
N ARG A 74 0.32 7.72 -9.12
CA ARG A 74 -0.08 9.10 -8.83
C ARG A 74 0.23 9.45 -7.36
N TYR A 75 1.44 9.06 -6.92
CA TYR A 75 1.81 9.05 -5.50
C TYR A 75 1.60 10.40 -4.80
N GLU A 76 2.07 11.51 -5.40
CA GLU A 76 1.92 12.85 -4.83
C GLU A 76 0.44 13.26 -4.70
N GLN A 77 -0.39 12.92 -5.68
CA GLN A 77 -1.81 13.18 -5.63
C GLN A 77 -2.49 12.35 -4.55
N PHE A 78 -2.13 11.07 -4.44
CA PHE A 78 -2.65 10.19 -3.40
C PHE A 78 -2.26 10.69 -2.01
N MET A 79 -1.00 11.08 -1.79
CA MET A 79 -0.54 11.60 -0.50
C MET A 79 -1.17 12.95 -0.13
N LYS A 80 -1.47 13.78 -1.13
CA LYS A 80 -2.26 15.00 -0.93
C LYS A 80 -3.67 14.66 -0.49
N TRP A 81 -4.35 13.75 -1.19
CA TRP A 81 -5.68 13.27 -0.83
C TRP A 81 -5.71 12.69 0.60
N VAL A 82 -4.75 11.86 0.97
CA VAL A 82 -4.60 11.32 2.34
C VAL A 82 -4.54 12.45 3.38
N SER A 83 -3.77 13.50 3.10
CA SER A 83 -3.65 14.66 3.98
C SER A 83 -4.96 15.43 4.09
N ASP A 84 -5.62 15.70 2.97
CA ASP A 84 -6.87 16.45 2.91
C ASP A 84 -7.98 15.72 3.66
N VAL A 85 -8.14 14.41 3.43
CA VAL A 85 -9.15 13.58 4.11
C VAL A 85 -8.87 13.50 5.62
N SER A 86 -7.61 13.31 6.02
CA SER A 86 -7.23 13.25 7.42
C SER A 86 -7.53 14.56 8.18
N SER A 87 -7.67 15.69 7.46
CA SER A 87 -7.96 16.98 8.06
C SER A 87 -9.46 17.20 8.34
N VAL A 88 -10.34 16.44 7.67
CA VAL A 88 -11.79 16.64 7.72
C VAL A 88 -12.55 15.48 8.34
N THR A 89 -11.95 14.28 8.40
CA THR A 89 -12.59 13.10 9.00
C THR A 89 -11.57 12.12 9.57
N THR A 90 -12.03 11.06 10.21
CA THR A 90 -11.18 9.99 10.74
C THR A 90 -10.74 9.06 9.64
N LEU A 91 -9.43 9.05 9.30
CA LEU A 91 -8.85 8.15 8.31
C LEU A 91 -8.26 6.88 8.95
N ARG A 92 -8.52 5.73 8.39
CA ARG A 92 -7.87 4.44 8.66
C ARG A 92 -7.39 3.81 7.32
N ASN A 93 -6.13 3.40 7.22
CA ASN A 93 -5.06 3.59 8.18
C ASN A 93 -4.74 5.08 8.38
N ALA A 94 -4.12 5.44 9.51
CA ALA A 94 -3.77 6.83 9.77
C ALA A 94 -2.71 7.37 8.77
N GLN A 95 -2.74 8.67 8.51
CA GLN A 95 -1.86 9.32 7.52
C GLN A 95 -0.38 8.99 7.76
N GLU A 96 0.06 8.97 9.01
CA GLU A 96 1.45 8.67 9.36
C GLU A 96 1.84 7.24 8.97
N VAL A 97 0.93 6.29 9.18
CA VAL A 97 1.13 4.89 8.80
C VAL A 97 1.21 4.75 7.29
N ILE A 98 0.33 5.43 6.55
CA ILE A 98 0.33 5.41 5.08
C ILE A 98 1.62 6.00 4.55
N ARG A 99 2.02 7.17 5.05
CA ARG A 99 3.27 7.83 4.65
C ARG A 99 4.49 6.96 4.90
N TRP A 100 4.49 6.24 6.01
CA TRP A 100 5.58 5.35 6.38
C TRP A 100 5.64 4.09 5.52
N ASN A 101 4.51 3.41 5.29
CA ASN A 101 4.52 2.08 4.66
C ASN A 101 4.38 2.08 3.14
N THR A 102 4.03 3.19 2.50
CA THR A 102 3.95 3.28 1.03
C THR A 102 5.34 3.28 0.38
N ASP A 103 6.36 3.79 1.07
CA ASP A 103 7.75 3.72 0.65
C ASP A 103 8.48 2.60 1.42
N LYS A 104 8.97 1.60 0.71
CA LYS A 104 9.57 0.39 1.30
C LYS A 104 10.90 0.61 2.02
N HIS A 105 11.40 1.85 2.11
CA HIS A 105 12.52 2.19 2.99
C HIS A 105 12.25 1.88 4.47
N TYR A 106 10.98 1.75 4.88
CA TYR A 106 10.60 1.32 6.22
C TYR A 106 11.22 -0.03 6.62
N LEU A 107 11.59 -0.89 5.66
CA LEU A 107 12.26 -2.16 5.95
C LEU A 107 13.60 -1.96 6.68
N SER A 108 14.32 -0.85 6.38
CA SER A 108 15.54 -0.52 7.11
C SER A 108 15.28 -0.14 8.58
N GLU A 109 14.12 0.44 8.87
CA GLU A 109 13.73 0.77 10.26
C GLU A 109 13.34 -0.49 11.02
N ILE A 110 12.61 -1.41 10.37
CA ILE A 110 12.27 -2.72 10.93
C ILE A 110 13.53 -3.52 11.25
N GLU A 111 14.50 -3.58 10.32
CA GLU A 111 15.76 -4.27 10.52
C GLU A 111 16.55 -3.67 11.71
N LYS A 112 16.65 -2.34 11.78
CA LYS A 112 17.30 -1.64 12.91
C LYS A 112 16.64 -1.90 14.25
N SER A 113 15.33 -2.20 14.26
CA SER A 113 14.61 -2.58 15.48
C SER A 113 14.87 -4.04 15.92
N GLY A 114 15.68 -4.79 15.17
CA GLY A 114 16.04 -6.18 15.46
C GLY A 114 15.05 -7.22 14.95
N LEU A 115 14.07 -6.82 14.14
CA LEU A 115 13.15 -7.76 13.52
C LEU A 115 13.75 -8.31 12.21
N PRO A 116 13.47 -9.59 11.86
CA PRO A 116 14.00 -10.18 10.65
C PRO A 116 13.32 -9.56 9.41
N VAL A 117 14.12 -9.15 8.45
CA VAL A 117 13.68 -8.70 7.12
C VAL A 117 14.48 -9.43 6.05
N VAL A 118 13.95 -9.49 4.84
CA VAL A 118 14.75 -9.91 3.67
C VAL A 118 15.88 -8.89 3.49
N PRO A 119 17.15 -9.32 3.37
CA PRO A 119 18.26 -8.40 3.13
C PRO A 119 17.95 -7.48 1.95
N THR A 120 17.98 -6.19 2.17
CA THR A 120 17.54 -5.19 1.19
C THR A 120 18.61 -4.11 1.02
N ALA A 121 18.99 -3.86 -0.24
CA ALA A 121 19.77 -2.69 -0.59
C ALA A 121 18.88 -1.69 -1.33
N PHE A 122 19.18 -0.39 -1.16
CA PHE A 122 18.44 0.69 -1.78
C PHE A 122 19.35 1.54 -2.67
N ALA A 123 18.78 2.04 -3.77
CA ALA A 123 19.38 3.04 -4.64
C ALA A 123 18.37 4.17 -4.86
N ASN A 124 18.74 5.39 -4.49
CA ASN A 124 17.88 6.58 -4.59
C ASN A 124 18.24 7.44 -5.80
N SER A 125 19.44 7.23 -6.34
CA SER A 125 19.96 7.98 -7.47
C SER A 125 20.94 7.15 -8.32
N THR A 126 21.19 7.58 -9.53
CA THR A 126 22.17 6.95 -10.43
C THR A 126 23.62 7.07 -9.94
N THR A 127 23.88 7.94 -8.95
CA THR A 127 25.20 8.16 -8.36
C THR A 127 25.44 7.30 -7.11
N ASP A 128 24.44 6.60 -6.61
CA ASP A 128 24.58 5.69 -5.48
C ASP A 128 25.43 4.48 -5.87
N ASN A 129 26.12 3.90 -4.89
CA ASN A 129 26.98 2.73 -5.13
C ASN A 129 26.18 1.41 -5.15
N TRP A 130 25.06 1.41 -5.88
CA TRP A 130 24.17 0.25 -5.96
C TRP A 130 24.80 -0.94 -6.71
N LEU A 131 25.79 -0.70 -7.57
CA LEU A 131 26.44 -1.76 -8.35
C LEU A 131 27.18 -2.74 -7.42
N ALA A 132 27.90 -2.26 -6.42
CA ALA A 132 28.59 -3.13 -5.45
C ALA A 132 27.61 -4.00 -4.65
N GLU A 133 26.43 -3.46 -4.30
CA GLU A 133 25.38 -4.24 -3.64
C GLU A 133 24.74 -5.26 -4.57
N LEU A 134 24.53 -4.90 -5.84
CA LEU A 134 24.05 -5.83 -6.85
C LEU A 134 25.03 -6.99 -7.05
N GLU A 135 26.33 -6.70 -7.21
CA GLU A 135 27.39 -7.71 -7.33
C GLU A 135 27.40 -8.66 -6.13
N ARG A 136 27.27 -8.12 -4.92
CA ARG A 136 27.20 -8.91 -3.70
C ARG A 136 25.96 -9.83 -3.67
N LEU A 137 24.81 -9.32 -4.06
CA LEU A 137 23.56 -10.09 -4.04
C LEU A 137 23.53 -11.19 -5.12
N ILE A 138 24.02 -10.89 -6.32
CA ILE A 138 23.99 -11.85 -7.44
C ILE A 138 24.90 -13.07 -7.18
N LEU A 139 25.94 -12.91 -6.35
CA LEU A 139 26.78 -14.04 -5.91
C LEU A 139 26.02 -15.04 -5.02
N LEU A 140 24.91 -14.61 -4.42
CA LEU A 140 24.06 -15.46 -3.57
C LEU A 140 22.93 -16.15 -4.37
N GLY A 141 22.70 -15.72 -5.59
CA GLY A 141 21.64 -16.20 -6.47
C GLY A 141 20.95 -15.08 -7.24
N ASP A 142 19.76 -15.36 -7.75
CA ASP A 142 18.98 -14.36 -8.48
C ASP A 142 18.59 -13.19 -7.56
N VAL A 143 18.46 -12.01 -8.15
CA VAL A 143 18.10 -10.77 -7.48
C VAL A 143 16.74 -10.27 -7.99
N VAL A 144 15.90 -9.82 -7.08
CA VAL A 144 14.67 -9.09 -7.40
C VAL A 144 14.95 -7.59 -7.32
N VAL A 145 14.64 -6.90 -8.39
CA VAL A 145 14.72 -5.45 -8.51
C VAL A 145 13.30 -4.89 -8.60
N LYS A 146 12.97 -3.91 -7.80
CA LYS A 146 11.65 -3.26 -7.80
C LYS A 146 11.71 -1.84 -7.28
N PRO A 147 10.76 -0.96 -7.64
CA PRO A 147 10.66 0.37 -7.05
C PRO A 147 10.35 0.33 -5.56
N THR A 148 10.83 1.31 -4.80
CA THR A 148 10.50 1.43 -3.37
C THR A 148 9.03 1.78 -3.16
N ILE A 149 8.43 2.55 -4.07
CA ILE A 149 6.99 2.87 -4.11
C ILE A 149 6.37 2.11 -5.27
N SER A 150 5.63 1.04 -4.97
CA SER A 150 4.96 0.19 -5.98
C SER A 150 3.87 -0.67 -5.33
N ALA A 151 2.92 -1.10 -6.15
CA ALA A 151 1.87 -2.06 -5.80
C ALA A 151 1.70 -3.10 -6.91
N GLY A 152 1.09 -4.25 -6.61
CA GLY A 152 0.75 -5.27 -7.60
C GLY A 152 1.94 -5.83 -8.39
N SER A 153 3.13 -5.89 -7.80
CA SER A 153 4.38 -6.30 -8.47
C SER A 153 4.73 -5.47 -9.70
N ASN A 154 4.21 -4.25 -9.83
CA ASN A 154 4.48 -3.36 -10.94
C ASN A 154 5.97 -3.01 -10.98
N ASP A 155 6.61 -3.16 -12.17
CA ASP A 155 8.04 -2.97 -12.39
C ASP A 155 8.91 -3.77 -11.41
N THR A 156 8.46 -4.98 -11.04
CA THR A 156 9.21 -5.94 -10.23
C THR A 156 9.72 -7.06 -11.14
N GLU A 157 11.03 -7.21 -11.22
CA GLU A 157 11.66 -8.21 -12.08
C GLU A 157 12.71 -9.02 -11.34
N ARG A 158 12.84 -10.30 -11.71
CA ARG A 158 13.88 -11.22 -11.26
C ARG A 158 15.00 -11.26 -12.29
N HIS A 159 16.23 -11.14 -11.83
CA HIS A 159 17.43 -11.11 -12.66
C HIS A 159 18.45 -12.13 -12.19
N SER A 160 19.01 -12.87 -13.15
CA SER A 160 20.10 -13.83 -12.92
C SER A 160 21.48 -13.29 -13.35
N SER A 161 21.54 -12.06 -13.87
CA SER A 161 22.80 -11.43 -14.29
C SER A 161 22.88 -9.97 -13.87
N ILE A 162 24.11 -9.49 -13.65
CA ILE A 162 24.40 -8.07 -13.36
C ILE A 162 23.94 -7.17 -14.49
N GLU A 163 24.14 -7.59 -15.76
CA GLU A 163 23.76 -6.80 -16.93
C GLU A 163 22.26 -6.50 -16.98
N SER A 164 21.42 -7.56 -16.89
CA SER A 164 19.98 -7.38 -16.95
C SER A 164 19.44 -6.55 -15.78
N ALA A 165 19.94 -6.81 -14.56
CA ALA A 165 19.57 -6.04 -13.39
C ALA A 165 19.99 -4.56 -13.50
N SER A 166 21.20 -4.30 -13.99
CA SER A 166 21.72 -2.92 -14.15
C SER A 166 20.91 -2.10 -15.13
N VAL A 167 20.45 -2.70 -16.23
CA VAL A 167 19.55 -2.05 -17.20
C VAL A 167 18.24 -1.65 -16.53
N HIS A 168 17.63 -2.56 -15.79
CA HIS A 168 16.37 -2.31 -15.08
C HIS A 168 16.53 -1.25 -13.99
N ILE A 169 17.54 -1.37 -13.12
CA ILE A 169 17.86 -0.37 -12.09
C ILE A 169 18.04 1.02 -12.70
N SER A 170 18.87 1.11 -13.75
CA SER A 170 19.14 2.37 -14.43
C SER A 170 17.88 2.98 -15.06
N SER A 171 17.01 2.15 -15.63
CA SER A 171 15.73 2.59 -16.18
C SER A 171 14.85 3.24 -15.12
N LEU A 172 14.70 2.59 -13.96
CA LEU A 172 13.90 3.09 -12.84
C LEU A 172 14.48 4.39 -12.26
N LEU A 173 15.79 4.42 -12.02
CA LEU A 173 16.46 5.60 -11.46
C LEU A 173 16.41 6.80 -12.43
N ASN A 174 16.56 6.58 -13.74
CA ASN A 174 16.43 7.63 -14.75
C ASN A 174 14.98 8.16 -14.85
N ALA A 175 13.99 7.34 -14.49
CA ALA A 175 12.60 7.77 -14.34
C ALA A 175 12.33 8.47 -13.00
N GLY A 176 13.37 8.74 -12.18
CA GLY A 176 13.24 9.39 -10.89
C GLY A 176 12.67 8.49 -9.78
N ARG A 177 12.69 7.18 -9.97
CA ARG A 177 12.13 6.20 -9.02
C ARG A 177 13.25 5.55 -8.23
N ALA A 178 13.18 5.64 -6.91
CA ALA A 178 14.07 4.88 -6.03
C ALA A 178 13.82 3.38 -6.16
N VAL A 179 14.88 2.60 -6.02
CA VAL A 179 14.91 1.16 -6.27
C VAL A 179 15.33 0.39 -5.03
N MET A 180 14.74 -0.76 -4.83
CA MET A 180 15.21 -1.75 -3.86
C MET A 180 15.65 -3.04 -4.55
N LEU A 181 16.72 -3.63 -4.01
CA LEU A 181 17.30 -4.89 -4.46
C LEU A 181 17.22 -5.91 -3.33
N GLN A 182 16.73 -7.11 -3.63
CA GLN A 182 16.59 -8.20 -2.66
C GLN A 182 17.05 -9.51 -3.28
N PRO A 183 17.61 -10.47 -2.53
CA PRO A 183 17.81 -11.82 -3.02
C PRO A 183 16.46 -12.45 -3.36
N TYR A 184 16.40 -13.23 -4.43
CA TYR A 184 15.22 -14.03 -4.73
C TYR A 184 15.12 -15.20 -3.73
N LEU A 185 13.97 -15.33 -3.10
CA LEU A 185 13.71 -16.40 -2.13
C LEU A 185 13.07 -17.60 -2.83
N ILE A 186 13.83 -18.68 -3.01
CA ILE A 186 13.38 -19.92 -3.71
C ILE A 186 12.16 -20.54 -3.01
N GLY A 187 12.02 -20.36 -1.69
CA GLY A 187 10.87 -20.86 -0.92
C GLY A 187 9.51 -20.37 -1.42
N ILE A 188 9.45 -19.25 -2.15
CA ILE A 188 8.21 -18.73 -2.76
C ILE A 188 7.66 -19.68 -3.84
N GLU A 189 8.52 -20.49 -4.49
CA GLU A 189 8.10 -21.42 -5.55
C GLU A 189 7.54 -22.74 -4.99
N SER A 190 7.68 -23.00 -3.69
CA SER A 190 7.35 -24.28 -3.07
C SER A 190 6.12 -24.24 -2.13
N GLU A 191 5.50 -23.07 -1.97
CA GLU A 191 4.26 -22.90 -1.20
C GLU A 191 3.05 -22.85 -2.16
N ASP A 192 2.64 -24.03 -2.63
CA ASP A 192 1.31 -24.31 -3.17
C ASP A 192 0.45 -25.04 -2.11
#